data_801dc5c3a296f5f65b05b19de6d5ede7
#
_entry.id   801dc5c3a296f5f65b05b19de6d5ede7
#
_cell.length_a   1.000
_cell.length_b   1.000
_cell.length_c   1.000
_cell.angle_alpha   90.00
_cell.angle_beta   90.00
_cell.angle_gamma   90.00
#
_symmetry.space_group_name_H-M   'P 1'
#
loop_
_entity.id
_entity.type
_entity.pdbx_description
1 polymer ?
#
loop_
_entity_poly.entity_id
_entity_poly.type
_entity_poly.pdbx_seq_one_letter_code
_entity_poly.pdbx_strand_id
1 'polypeptide(L)'
;ILQDRVRRLTGAFDANIERMEYAGKYTALYPIKVNQQEAVVENIIATQNVSIGLEAGSKPELMAVLALAPKGGTIVCNGYKDREFIRLALMGQKLGHNVFIVIEKESEVGLVIEEANELKLTPQVGLRVRLSSLASSKWADTGGERSKFGLSAAQLLSVIERFRAVGMDQGIRLLHFHMGSQIANLADYRQGFREAIRYYAELRALGLPVDYIDVGGGLGVDYDGTHSRNASSINYDIDEYAGTVVGMLKEFCEAQGLPHPNIFSESGRAMTAHHAVLVMQVTDVERHNDELPVIDNYDELPEIVQSLADLLGPTDPEMVTETYWRATHYMSESSAQYASGKLTLAQKALAEQSYFAICRRLYNQLKARQRSHRAVLDELNDKLADKYICNFSVFQSLPDTWAIDQILPIVPLQRLTEEPVRRAVLQDLTCDSDGKIKHYVDEQSIESSMPVHEVAPGEEYFLGVFLVGAYQEILGDMHNLFGDTDSVNVYQREDGSYCHAGIETHDTIEDMLRYVHLSPEELMTYYRDKVASAKLSAKERTQYIDALRLGLTRSSYLTP
;
A
#
# COMPACT_ATOMS: atom_id res chain seq x y z
N ILE A 1 -8.34 9.81 -13.91
CA ILE A 1 -7.26 8.84 -13.71
C ILE A 1 -7.80 7.40 -13.73
N LEU A 2 -8.78 7.01 -12.89
CA LEU A 2 -9.32 5.65 -12.83
C LEU A 2 -9.75 5.12 -14.19
N GLN A 3 -10.61 5.85 -14.91
CA GLN A 3 -11.06 5.45 -16.25
C GLN A 3 -9.92 5.37 -17.28
N ASP A 4 -8.91 6.23 -17.18
CA ASP A 4 -7.73 6.17 -18.05
C ASP A 4 -6.93 4.89 -17.80
N ARG A 5 -6.72 4.51 -16.54
CA ARG A 5 -6.02 3.26 -16.20
C ARG A 5 -6.75 2.03 -16.71
N VAL A 6 -8.08 2.00 -16.58
CA VAL A 6 -8.92 0.93 -17.14
C VAL A 6 -8.79 0.87 -18.68
N ARG A 7 -8.90 2.03 -19.38
CA ARG A 7 -8.74 2.07 -20.83
C ARG A 7 -7.34 1.64 -21.29
N ARG A 8 -6.28 2.01 -20.58
CA ARG A 8 -4.91 1.58 -20.92
C ARG A 8 -4.76 0.07 -20.78
N LEU A 9 -5.29 -0.52 -19.71
CA LEU A 9 -5.23 -1.95 -19.50
C LEU A 9 -6.03 -2.72 -20.58
N THR A 10 -7.29 -2.34 -20.80
CA THR A 10 -8.14 -3.00 -21.80
C THR A 10 -7.61 -2.77 -23.21
N GLY A 11 -7.18 -1.56 -23.53
CA GLY A 11 -6.61 -1.22 -24.84
C GLY A 11 -5.33 -1.99 -25.17
N ALA A 12 -4.46 -2.26 -24.17
CA ALA A 12 -3.28 -3.08 -24.37
C ALA A 12 -3.63 -4.53 -24.71
N PHE A 13 -4.62 -5.11 -24.03
CA PHE A 13 -5.11 -6.45 -24.38
C PHE A 13 -5.79 -6.48 -25.74
N ASP A 14 -6.68 -5.54 -26.04
CA ASP A 14 -7.41 -5.50 -27.31
C ASP A 14 -6.45 -5.32 -28.50
N ALA A 15 -5.44 -4.46 -28.39
CA ALA A 15 -4.42 -4.27 -29.42
C ALA A 15 -3.58 -5.54 -29.64
N ASN A 16 -3.22 -6.28 -28.58
CA ASN A 16 -2.49 -7.53 -28.71
C ASN A 16 -3.37 -8.67 -29.25
N ILE A 17 -4.65 -8.73 -28.88
CA ILE A 17 -5.64 -9.67 -29.43
C ILE A 17 -5.78 -9.46 -30.94
N GLU A 18 -5.94 -8.22 -31.39
CA GLU A 18 -6.04 -7.87 -32.80
C GLU A 18 -4.75 -8.17 -33.55
N ARG A 19 -3.60 -7.69 -33.05
CA ARG A 19 -2.27 -7.90 -33.67
C ARG A 19 -1.91 -9.37 -33.84
N MET A 20 -2.29 -10.20 -32.87
CA MET A 20 -1.99 -11.62 -32.86
C MET A 20 -3.10 -12.49 -33.45
N GLU A 21 -4.20 -11.91 -33.95
CA GLU A 21 -5.37 -12.65 -34.43
C GLU A 21 -5.89 -13.69 -33.42
N TYR A 22 -5.94 -13.32 -32.14
CA TYR A 22 -6.43 -14.16 -31.07
C TYR A 22 -7.96 -14.22 -31.08
N ALA A 23 -8.57 -15.42 -31.09
CA ALA A 23 -10.01 -15.56 -31.26
C ALA A 23 -10.83 -15.30 -29.99
N GLY A 24 -10.22 -15.30 -28.81
CA GLY A 24 -10.87 -14.98 -27.53
C GLY A 24 -10.98 -13.49 -27.28
N LYS A 25 -11.76 -13.10 -26.25
CA LYS A 25 -11.95 -11.71 -25.81
C LYS A 25 -11.30 -11.48 -24.47
N TYR A 26 -11.03 -10.22 -24.16
CA TYR A 26 -10.55 -9.80 -22.85
C TYR A 26 -11.65 -9.08 -22.06
N THR A 27 -11.71 -9.30 -20.76
CA THR A 27 -12.49 -8.53 -19.79
C THR A 27 -11.62 -8.25 -18.58
N ALA A 28 -11.44 -6.98 -18.24
CA ALA A 28 -10.81 -6.58 -16.99
C ALA A 28 -11.77 -6.84 -15.84
N LEU A 29 -11.30 -7.47 -14.76
CA LEU A 29 -12.06 -7.62 -13.51
C LEU A 29 -11.46 -6.69 -12.47
N TYR A 30 -12.28 -5.88 -11.85
CA TYR A 30 -11.86 -5.07 -10.72
C TYR A 30 -12.15 -5.79 -9.41
N PRO A 31 -11.12 -6.27 -8.69
CA PRO A 31 -11.30 -6.82 -7.35
C PRO A 31 -11.52 -5.67 -6.36
N ILE A 32 -12.74 -5.56 -5.84
CA ILE A 32 -13.10 -4.36 -5.05
C ILE A 32 -12.32 -4.27 -3.74
N LYS A 33 -11.76 -5.37 -3.24
CA LYS A 33 -10.87 -5.38 -2.05
C LYS A 33 -9.70 -4.40 -2.13
N VAL A 34 -9.32 -3.98 -3.33
CA VAL A 34 -8.21 -3.05 -3.54
C VAL A 34 -8.58 -1.63 -3.10
N ASN A 35 -9.82 -1.22 -3.35
CA ASN A 35 -10.46 -0.04 -2.79
C ASN A 35 -11.97 -0.17 -2.98
N GLN A 36 -12.75 -0.33 -1.89
CA GLN A 36 -14.20 -0.56 -1.92
C GLN A 36 -15.00 0.73 -1.92
N GLN A 37 -14.39 1.91 -1.90
CA GLN A 37 -15.14 3.17 -1.92
C GLN A 37 -16.08 3.22 -3.12
N GLU A 38 -17.33 3.63 -2.88
CA GLU A 38 -18.39 3.70 -3.89
C GLU A 38 -17.93 4.51 -5.12
N ALA A 39 -17.38 5.71 -4.89
CA ALA A 39 -16.88 6.58 -5.95
C ALA A 39 -15.79 5.93 -6.82
N VAL A 40 -14.93 5.09 -6.24
CA VAL A 40 -13.90 4.35 -6.98
C VAL A 40 -14.53 3.28 -7.85
N VAL A 41 -15.39 2.45 -7.27
CA VAL A 41 -16.07 1.35 -7.99
C VAL A 41 -16.94 1.91 -9.12
N GLU A 42 -17.76 2.93 -8.85
CA GLU A 42 -18.62 3.58 -9.85
C GLU A 42 -17.83 4.17 -11.02
N ASN A 43 -16.72 4.88 -10.75
CA ASN A 43 -15.89 5.44 -11.81
C ASN A 43 -15.21 4.36 -12.67
N ILE A 44 -14.85 3.23 -12.09
CA ILE A 44 -14.28 2.10 -12.82
C ILE A 44 -15.33 1.47 -13.74
N ILE A 45 -16.51 1.12 -13.23
CA ILE A 45 -17.57 0.49 -14.04
C ILE A 45 -18.22 1.44 -15.06
N ALA A 46 -18.15 2.75 -14.83
CA ALA A 46 -18.65 3.77 -15.77
C ALA A 46 -17.72 3.99 -16.97
N THR A 47 -16.58 3.30 -17.05
CA THR A 47 -15.64 3.46 -18.17
C THR A 47 -16.28 2.99 -19.48
N GLN A 48 -16.38 3.91 -20.43
CA GLN A 48 -17.05 3.66 -21.71
C GLN A 48 -16.18 2.83 -22.67
N ASN A 49 -16.87 2.03 -23.52
CA ASN A 49 -16.26 1.25 -24.61
C ASN A 49 -15.22 0.21 -24.16
N VAL A 50 -15.37 -0.33 -22.96
CA VAL A 50 -14.51 -1.39 -22.42
C VAL A 50 -15.34 -2.53 -21.85
N SER A 51 -14.78 -3.74 -21.84
CA SER A 51 -15.36 -4.87 -21.12
C SER A 51 -14.77 -4.91 -19.71
N ILE A 52 -15.62 -4.64 -18.71
CA ILE A 52 -15.22 -4.65 -17.31
C ILE A 52 -16.22 -5.42 -16.47
N GLY A 53 -15.71 -6.18 -15.49
CA GLY A 53 -16.47 -6.87 -14.47
C GLY A 53 -15.91 -6.58 -13.08
N LEU A 54 -16.53 -7.18 -12.06
CA LEU A 54 -16.15 -7.01 -10.65
C LEU A 54 -15.78 -8.37 -10.03
N GLU A 55 -14.88 -8.32 -9.05
CA GLU A 55 -14.56 -9.50 -8.22
C GLU A 55 -14.89 -9.20 -6.77
N ALA A 56 -15.44 -10.21 -6.07
CA ALA A 56 -15.76 -10.18 -4.65
C ALA A 56 -15.15 -11.38 -3.93
N GLY A 57 -14.45 -11.13 -2.82
CA GLY A 57 -13.82 -12.16 -1.98
C GLY A 57 -14.51 -12.36 -0.63
N SER A 58 -15.59 -11.64 -0.33
CA SER A 58 -16.34 -11.74 0.93
C SER A 58 -17.83 -11.45 0.73
N LYS A 59 -18.67 -11.80 1.71
CA LYS A 59 -20.12 -11.51 1.65
C LYS A 59 -20.44 -10.01 1.58
N PRO A 60 -19.84 -9.13 2.38
CA PRO A 60 -20.06 -7.70 2.27
C PRO A 60 -19.67 -7.16 0.89
N GLU A 61 -18.54 -7.61 0.34
CA GLU A 61 -18.11 -7.23 -1.00
C GLU A 61 -19.09 -7.73 -2.07
N LEU A 62 -19.58 -8.96 -1.97
CA LEU A 62 -20.59 -9.47 -2.90
C LEU A 62 -21.89 -8.68 -2.84
N MET A 63 -22.33 -8.27 -1.66
CA MET A 63 -23.52 -7.42 -1.52
C MET A 63 -23.35 -6.07 -2.23
N ALA A 64 -22.18 -5.44 -2.07
CA ALA A 64 -21.86 -4.20 -2.78
C ALA A 64 -21.77 -4.43 -4.30
N VAL A 65 -21.10 -5.48 -4.74
CA VAL A 65 -20.95 -5.83 -6.17
C VAL A 65 -22.29 -6.11 -6.83
N LEU A 66 -23.19 -6.84 -6.18
CA LEU A 66 -24.53 -7.13 -6.70
C LEU A 66 -25.38 -5.86 -6.86
N ALA A 67 -25.16 -4.86 -6.02
CA ALA A 67 -25.86 -3.58 -6.11
C ALA A 67 -25.28 -2.67 -7.22
N LEU A 68 -23.96 -2.62 -7.36
CA LEU A 68 -23.26 -1.69 -8.25
C LEU A 68 -23.04 -2.24 -9.66
N ALA A 69 -22.94 -3.57 -9.85
CA ALA A 69 -22.67 -4.16 -11.14
C ALA A 69 -23.76 -3.82 -12.17
N PRO A 70 -23.40 -3.39 -13.40
CA PRO A 70 -24.37 -3.13 -14.45
C PRO A 70 -25.12 -4.42 -14.83
N LYS A 71 -26.35 -4.27 -15.32
CA LYS A 71 -27.16 -5.42 -15.74
C LYS A 71 -26.41 -6.29 -16.76
N GLY A 72 -26.31 -7.58 -16.48
CA GLY A 72 -25.54 -8.53 -17.31
C GLY A 72 -24.03 -8.48 -17.09
N GLY A 73 -23.55 -7.65 -16.15
CA GLY A 73 -22.14 -7.55 -15.82
C GLY A 73 -21.54 -8.87 -15.33
N THR A 74 -20.25 -9.05 -15.58
CA THR A 74 -19.50 -10.22 -15.10
C THR A 74 -19.09 -10.02 -13.64
N ILE A 75 -19.36 -11.04 -12.82
CA ILE A 75 -18.99 -11.08 -11.41
C ILE A 75 -18.22 -12.36 -11.14
N VAL A 76 -17.02 -12.25 -10.56
CA VAL A 76 -16.21 -13.40 -10.11
C VAL A 76 -16.20 -13.44 -8.59
N CYS A 77 -16.57 -14.59 -8.03
CA CYS A 77 -16.66 -14.82 -6.60
C CYS A 77 -15.50 -15.68 -6.14
N ASN A 78 -14.48 -15.04 -5.57
CA ASN A 78 -13.30 -15.66 -4.97
C ASN A 78 -13.44 -15.83 -3.44
N GLY A 79 -12.37 -16.22 -2.78
CA GLY A 79 -12.30 -16.34 -1.33
C GLY A 79 -13.07 -17.54 -0.77
N TYR A 80 -13.08 -17.65 0.55
CA TYR A 80 -13.79 -18.73 1.24
C TYR A 80 -15.30 -18.45 1.31
N LYS A 81 -16.09 -19.46 0.94
CA LYS A 81 -17.53 -19.32 0.78
C LYS A 81 -18.28 -20.24 1.73
N ASP A 82 -19.22 -19.67 2.45
CA ASP A 82 -20.25 -20.40 3.16
C ASP A 82 -21.53 -20.52 2.29
N ARG A 83 -22.53 -21.20 2.82
CA ARG A 83 -23.81 -21.40 2.15
C ARG A 83 -24.48 -20.08 1.72
N GLU A 84 -24.47 -19.10 2.60
CA GLU A 84 -25.11 -17.80 2.33
C GLU A 84 -24.41 -17.04 1.20
N PHE A 85 -23.07 -17.00 1.19
CA PHE A 85 -22.29 -16.43 0.09
C PHE A 85 -22.65 -17.06 -1.26
N ILE A 86 -22.65 -18.42 -1.30
CA ILE A 86 -22.97 -19.18 -2.51
C ILE A 86 -24.40 -18.90 -2.97
N ARG A 87 -25.36 -18.88 -2.03
CA ARG A 87 -26.76 -18.55 -2.34
C ARG A 87 -26.90 -17.14 -2.94
N LEU A 88 -26.24 -16.13 -2.37
CA LEU A 88 -26.22 -14.76 -2.91
C LEU A 88 -25.62 -14.70 -4.32
N ALA A 89 -24.51 -15.40 -4.56
CA ALA A 89 -23.89 -15.46 -5.88
C ALA A 89 -24.83 -16.09 -6.93
N LEU A 90 -25.49 -17.20 -6.60
CA LEU A 90 -26.47 -17.86 -7.47
C LEU A 90 -27.73 -16.99 -7.69
N MET A 91 -28.16 -16.23 -6.67
CA MET A 91 -29.21 -15.23 -6.84
C MET A 91 -28.80 -14.15 -7.83
N GLY A 92 -27.54 -13.66 -7.78
CA GLY A 92 -26.96 -12.75 -8.78
C GLY A 92 -27.05 -13.31 -10.20
N GLN A 93 -26.78 -14.61 -10.39
CA GLN A 93 -26.97 -15.27 -11.68
C GLN A 93 -28.44 -15.25 -12.12
N LYS A 94 -29.40 -15.48 -11.21
CA LYS A 94 -30.83 -15.39 -11.50
C LYS A 94 -31.29 -13.97 -11.82
N LEU A 95 -30.66 -12.95 -11.25
CA LEU A 95 -30.91 -11.54 -11.55
C LEU A 95 -30.36 -11.12 -12.92
N GLY A 96 -29.64 -12.03 -13.59
CA GLY A 96 -29.16 -11.85 -14.97
C GLY A 96 -27.71 -11.40 -15.08
N HIS A 97 -26.95 -11.43 -14.00
CA HIS A 97 -25.50 -11.23 -14.06
C HIS A 97 -24.77 -12.49 -14.53
N ASN A 98 -23.60 -12.32 -15.13
CA ASN A 98 -22.71 -13.41 -15.53
C ASN A 98 -21.79 -13.75 -14.33
N VAL A 99 -22.27 -14.63 -13.42
CA VAL A 99 -21.60 -14.91 -12.15
C VAL A 99 -20.81 -16.19 -12.23
N PHE A 100 -19.52 -16.15 -11.88
CA PHE A 100 -18.64 -17.31 -11.73
C PHE A 100 -18.31 -17.53 -10.26
N ILE A 101 -18.65 -18.72 -9.73
CA ILE A 101 -18.28 -19.15 -8.38
C ILE A 101 -16.97 -19.92 -8.48
N VAL A 102 -15.87 -19.35 -8.02
CA VAL A 102 -14.54 -19.99 -8.08
C VAL A 102 -14.36 -20.93 -6.89
N ILE A 103 -14.27 -22.23 -7.16
CA ILE A 103 -14.01 -23.24 -6.14
C ILE A 103 -12.56 -23.21 -5.70
N GLU A 104 -12.34 -22.93 -4.44
CA GLU A 104 -11.02 -22.90 -3.81
C GLU A 104 -10.79 -24.06 -2.84
N LYS A 105 -11.87 -24.75 -2.42
CA LYS A 105 -11.87 -25.90 -1.51
C LYS A 105 -12.90 -26.93 -1.92
N GLU A 106 -12.59 -28.23 -1.71
CA GLU A 106 -13.53 -29.33 -1.96
C GLU A 106 -14.82 -29.24 -1.13
N SER A 107 -14.76 -28.64 0.07
CA SER A 107 -15.92 -28.47 0.95
C SER A 107 -16.99 -27.54 0.35
N GLU A 108 -16.63 -26.64 -0.55
CA GLU A 108 -17.57 -25.72 -1.20
C GLU A 108 -18.48 -26.41 -2.22
N VAL A 109 -18.03 -27.54 -2.81
CA VAL A 109 -18.74 -28.25 -3.90
C VAL A 109 -20.13 -28.67 -3.49
N GLY A 110 -20.26 -29.28 -2.31
CA GLY A 110 -21.57 -29.74 -1.80
C GLY A 110 -22.54 -28.57 -1.64
N LEU A 111 -22.07 -27.44 -1.11
CA LEU A 111 -22.89 -26.27 -0.91
C LEU A 111 -23.35 -25.66 -2.25
N VAL A 112 -22.46 -25.60 -3.25
CA VAL A 112 -22.83 -25.12 -4.59
C VAL A 112 -23.88 -26.00 -5.25
N ILE A 113 -23.73 -27.33 -5.18
CA ILE A 113 -24.67 -28.28 -5.75
C ILE A 113 -26.04 -28.17 -5.06
N GLU A 114 -26.07 -28.12 -3.73
CA GLU A 114 -27.31 -28.06 -2.95
C GLU A 114 -28.08 -26.74 -3.24
N GLU A 115 -27.41 -25.62 -3.18
CA GLU A 115 -28.03 -24.29 -3.43
C GLU A 115 -28.46 -24.14 -4.90
N ALA A 116 -27.66 -24.64 -5.87
CA ALA A 116 -28.04 -24.65 -7.29
C ALA A 116 -29.30 -25.48 -7.56
N ASN A 117 -29.42 -26.66 -6.93
CA ASN A 117 -30.62 -27.49 -7.01
C ASN A 117 -31.84 -26.80 -6.39
N GLU A 118 -31.69 -26.18 -5.20
CA GLU A 118 -32.78 -25.44 -4.54
C GLU A 118 -33.26 -24.28 -5.42
N LEU A 119 -32.34 -23.53 -6.01
CA LEU A 119 -32.63 -22.40 -6.89
C LEU A 119 -33.00 -22.85 -8.33
N LYS A 120 -32.90 -24.15 -8.67
CA LYS A 120 -33.20 -24.70 -9.99
C LYS A 120 -32.44 -24.04 -11.12
N LEU A 121 -31.11 -23.97 -11.00
CA LEU A 121 -30.22 -23.42 -12.02
C LEU A 121 -28.95 -24.29 -12.14
N THR A 122 -28.23 -24.14 -13.25
CA THR A 122 -26.88 -24.66 -13.42
C THR A 122 -25.89 -23.56 -13.05
N PRO A 123 -25.03 -23.78 -12.02
CA PRO A 123 -24.08 -22.76 -11.63
C PRO A 123 -22.97 -22.60 -12.67
N GLN A 124 -22.48 -21.39 -12.88
CA GLN A 124 -21.21 -21.20 -13.58
C GLN A 124 -20.08 -21.29 -12.55
N VAL A 125 -19.17 -22.24 -12.76
CA VAL A 125 -18.12 -22.60 -11.81
C VAL A 125 -16.76 -22.32 -12.40
N GLY A 126 -15.91 -21.68 -11.61
CA GLY A 126 -14.47 -21.58 -11.82
C GLY A 126 -13.73 -22.59 -10.94
N LEU A 127 -12.61 -23.09 -11.43
CA LEU A 127 -11.71 -23.95 -10.65
C LEU A 127 -10.39 -23.20 -10.42
N ARG A 128 -10.06 -22.90 -9.17
CA ARG A 128 -8.78 -22.28 -8.84
C ARG A 128 -7.73 -23.35 -8.63
N VAL A 129 -6.71 -23.35 -9.48
CA VAL A 129 -5.58 -24.27 -9.39
C VAL A 129 -4.44 -23.68 -8.58
N ARG A 130 -3.78 -24.54 -7.82
CA ARG A 130 -2.55 -24.21 -7.10
C ARG A 130 -1.36 -24.50 -8.00
N LEU A 131 -0.59 -23.45 -8.32
CA LEU A 131 0.61 -23.59 -9.12
C LEU A 131 1.81 -23.96 -8.23
N SER A 132 2.69 -24.80 -8.76
CA SER A 132 3.93 -25.21 -8.09
C SER A 132 5.02 -24.14 -8.22
N SER A 133 4.97 -23.34 -9.28
CA SER A 133 5.90 -22.24 -9.53
C SER A 133 5.59 -21.01 -8.67
N LEU A 134 6.62 -20.52 -7.99
CA LEU A 134 6.55 -19.30 -7.16
C LEU A 134 7.10 -18.11 -7.94
N ALA A 135 6.38 -16.99 -7.94
CA ALA A 135 6.97 -15.70 -8.32
C ALA A 135 7.89 -15.19 -7.19
N SER A 136 9.03 -14.62 -7.53
CA SER A 136 9.92 -13.96 -6.57
C SER A 136 9.35 -12.59 -6.20
N SER A 137 8.47 -12.53 -5.22
CA SER A 137 7.91 -11.26 -4.70
C SER A 137 7.86 -11.29 -3.17
N LYS A 138 7.70 -10.14 -2.52
CA LYS A 138 7.39 -10.05 -1.07
C LYS A 138 6.12 -10.87 -0.71
N TRP A 139 5.33 -11.24 -1.71
CA TRP A 139 4.07 -11.99 -1.62
C TRP A 139 4.20 -13.46 -2.09
N ALA A 140 5.43 -14.01 -2.08
CA ALA A 140 5.74 -15.36 -2.59
C ALA A 140 4.95 -16.49 -1.89
N ASP A 141 4.49 -16.28 -0.66
CA ASP A 141 3.69 -17.24 0.10
C ASP A 141 2.26 -17.44 -0.46
N THR A 142 1.86 -16.72 -1.51
CA THR A 142 0.55 -16.90 -2.17
C THR A 142 0.51 -18.04 -3.18
N GLY A 143 1.64 -18.64 -3.52
CA GLY A 143 1.79 -19.78 -4.43
C GLY A 143 2.48 -20.98 -3.78
N GLY A 144 2.62 -22.09 -4.52
CA GLY A 144 3.29 -23.33 -4.08
C GLY A 144 2.45 -24.19 -3.12
N GLU A 145 3.05 -25.27 -2.59
CA GLU A 145 2.37 -26.24 -1.72
C GLU A 145 1.79 -25.64 -0.44
N ARG A 146 2.38 -24.55 0.05
CA ARG A 146 1.94 -23.85 1.26
C ARG A 146 0.86 -22.79 0.99
N SER A 147 0.46 -22.61 -0.27
CA SER A 147 -0.58 -21.64 -0.60
C SER A 147 -1.86 -21.88 0.20
N LYS A 148 -2.39 -20.83 0.77
CA LYS A 148 -3.69 -20.82 1.46
C LYS A 148 -4.84 -21.19 0.52
N PHE A 149 -4.71 -20.95 -0.79
CA PHE A 149 -5.79 -21.02 -1.77
C PHE A 149 -5.47 -21.99 -2.92
N GLY A 150 -6.55 -22.49 -3.53
CA GLY A 150 -6.50 -23.29 -4.74
C GLY A 150 -6.41 -24.79 -4.48
N LEU A 151 -6.84 -25.54 -5.46
CA LEU A 151 -6.94 -27.00 -5.46
C LEU A 151 -5.64 -27.64 -5.94
N SER A 152 -5.21 -28.72 -5.29
CA SER A 152 -4.20 -29.62 -5.83
C SER A 152 -4.79 -30.45 -7.00
N ALA A 153 -3.94 -31.10 -7.80
CA ALA A 153 -4.42 -31.92 -8.91
C ALA A 153 -5.40 -33.04 -8.48
N ALA A 154 -5.15 -33.67 -7.34
CA ALA A 154 -6.05 -34.68 -6.81
C ALA A 154 -7.41 -34.11 -6.38
N GLN A 155 -7.39 -32.96 -5.70
CA GLN A 155 -8.60 -32.26 -5.31
C GLN A 155 -9.38 -31.75 -6.52
N LEU A 156 -8.69 -31.27 -7.55
CA LEU A 156 -9.30 -30.84 -8.81
C LEU A 156 -10.11 -31.97 -9.46
N LEU A 157 -9.52 -33.16 -9.58
CA LEU A 157 -10.21 -34.33 -10.12
C LEU A 157 -11.42 -34.74 -9.26
N SER A 158 -11.27 -34.75 -7.93
CA SER A 158 -12.36 -35.01 -6.99
C SER A 158 -13.53 -34.03 -7.17
N VAL A 159 -13.24 -32.74 -7.31
CA VAL A 159 -14.26 -31.71 -7.55
C VAL A 159 -14.99 -31.96 -8.87
N ILE A 160 -14.27 -32.28 -9.95
CA ILE A 160 -14.86 -32.55 -11.27
C ILE A 160 -15.79 -33.77 -11.20
N GLU A 161 -15.35 -34.85 -10.58
CA GLU A 161 -16.16 -36.08 -10.41
C GLU A 161 -17.46 -35.83 -9.62
N ARG A 162 -17.40 -34.99 -8.58
CA ARG A 162 -18.60 -34.64 -7.79
C ARG A 162 -19.60 -33.81 -8.61
N PHE A 163 -19.17 -32.89 -9.45
CA PHE A 163 -20.07 -32.17 -10.36
C PHE A 163 -20.63 -33.08 -11.44
N ARG A 164 -19.84 -34.03 -11.99
CA ARG A 164 -20.30 -35.05 -12.96
C ARG A 164 -21.35 -35.96 -12.39
N ALA A 165 -21.18 -36.40 -11.17
CA ALA A 165 -22.13 -37.31 -10.50
C ALA A 165 -23.56 -36.75 -10.42
N VAL A 166 -23.70 -35.43 -10.48
CA VAL A 166 -25.01 -34.74 -10.46
C VAL A 166 -25.38 -34.07 -11.80
N GLY A 167 -24.57 -34.28 -12.86
CA GLY A 167 -24.83 -33.73 -14.19
C GLY A 167 -24.63 -32.21 -14.29
N MET A 168 -23.81 -31.60 -13.43
CA MET A 168 -23.54 -30.17 -13.42
C MET A 168 -22.12 -29.78 -13.92
N ASP A 169 -21.35 -30.77 -14.41
CA ASP A 169 -19.97 -30.55 -14.90
C ASP A 169 -19.90 -29.60 -16.11
N GLN A 170 -20.97 -29.48 -16.89
CA GLN A 170 -21.05 -28.48 -17.98
C GLN A 170 -21.12 -27.04 -17.48
N GLY A 171 -21.31 -26.81 -16.19
CA GLY A 171 -21.19 -25.54 -15.54
C GLY A 171 -19.74 -25.12 -15.23
N ILE A 172 -18.77 -26.03 -15.33
CA ILE A 172 -17.35 -25.72 -15.10
C ILE A 172 -16.78 -25.04 -16.34
N ARG A 173 -16.68 -23.71 -16.31
CA ARG A 173 -16.38 -22.88 -17.47
C ARG A 173 -15.14 -22.00 -17.32
N LEU A 174 -14.62 -21.84 -16.11
CA LEU A 174 -13.51 -20.93 -15.82
C LEU A 174 -12.36 -21.69 -15.15
N LEU A 175 -11.16 -21.49 -15.67
CA LEU A 175 -9.91 -21.83 -14.97
C LEU A 175 -9.37 -20.54 -14.34
N HIS A 176 -9.15 -20.57 -13.03
CA HIS A 176 -8.57 -19.43 -12.30
C HIS A 176 -7.23 -19.83 -11.64
N PHE A 177 -6.29 -18.90 -11.64
CA PHE A 177 -5.06 -18.99 -10.87
C PHE A 177 -4.57 -17.61 -10.47
N HIS A 178 -3.73 -17.56 -9.43
CA HIS A 178 -3.14 -16.32 -8.97
C HIS A 178 -1.69 -16.57 -8.54
N MET A 179 -0.75 -15.84 -9.10
CA MET A 179 0.69 -16.06 -8.90
C MET A 179 1.31 -15.17 -7.82
N GLY A 180 0.57 -14.21 -7.31
CA GLY A 180 1.02 -13.24 -6.32
C GLY A 180 0.63 -11.82 -6.65
N SER A 181 0.99 -10.88 -5.78
CA SER A 181 0.77 -9.45 -5.96
C SER A 181 2.08 -8.76 -6.31
N GLN A 182 2.03 -7.63 -7.03
CA GLN A 182 3.20 -6.80 -7.34
C GLN A 182 4.36 -7.63 -7.93
N ILE A 183 4.11 -8.35 -9.03
CA ILE A 183 5.12 -9.18 -9.68
C ILE A 183 6.08 -8.26 -10.45
N ALA A 184 7.32 -8.14 -9.95
CA ALA A 184 8.30 -7.19 -10.47
C ALA A 184 8.93 -7.62 -11.80
N ASN A 185 8.89 -8.92 -12.14
CA ASN A 185 9.62 -9.47 -13.26
C ASN A 185 8.70 -10.28 -14.19
N LEU A 186 8.63 -9.88 -15.46
CA LEU A 186 7.82 -10.55 -16.47
C LEU A 186 8.23 -12.01 -16.73
N ALA A 187 9.49 -12.39 -16.47
CA ALA A 187 9.96 -13.77 -16.61
C ALA A 187 9.28 -14.71 -15.59
N ASP A 188 8.99 -14.23 -14.39
CA ASP A 188 8.29 -15.01 -13.35
C ASP A 188 6.85 -15.28 -13.78
N TYR A 189 6.22 -14.28 -14.43
CA TYR A 189 4.90 -14.44 -15.04
C TYR A 189 4.89 -15.57 -16.08
N ARG A 190 5.85 -15.55 -17.00
CA ARG A 190 5.98 -16.57 -18.05
C ARG A 190 6.15 -17.98 -17.49
N GLN A 191 6.88 -18.12 -16.40
CA GLN A 191 7.11 -19.43 -15.79
C GLN A 191 5.83 -20.00 -15.19
N GLY A 192 5.11 -19.23 -14.33
CA GLY A 192 3.86 -19.70 -13.73
C GLY A 192 2.74 -19.91 -14.76
N PHE A 193 2.70 -19.06 -15.77
CA PHE A 193 1.71 -19.15 -16.82
C PHE A 193 1.81 -20.43 -17.65
N ARG A 194 3.02 -20.94 -17.91
CA ARG A 194 3.22 -22.23 -18.60
C ARG A 194 2.56 -23.40 -17.85
N GLU A 195 2.65 -23.43 -16.54
CA GLU A 195 1.99 -24.44 -15.72
C GLU A 195 0.46 -24.31 -15.80
N ALA A 196 -0.05 -23.08 -15.68
CA ALA A 196 -1.49 -22.79 -15.73
C ALA A 196 -2.13 -23.21 -17.07
N ILE A 197 -1.49 -22.93 -18.19
CA ILE A 197 -2.01 -23.31 -19.52
C ILE A 197 -2.09 -24.83 -19.69
N ARG A 198 -1.23 -25.61 -19.03
CA ARG A 198 -1.34 -27.06 -19.02
C ARG A 198 -2.63 -27.54 -18.35
N TYR A 199 -3.02 -26.95 -17.24
CA TYR A 199 -4.32 -27.24 -16.62
C TYR A 199 -5.48 -26.97 -17.58
N TYR A 200 -5.45 -25.91 -18.36
CA TYR A 200 -6.47 -25.63 -19.36
C TYR A 200 -6.61 -26.79 -20.35
N ALA A 201 -5.50 -27.26 -20.92
CA ALA A 201 -5.51 -28.38 -21.86
C ALA A 201 -6.06 -29.66 -21.23
N GLU A 202 -5.65 -30.02 -20.02
CA GLU A 202 -6.13 -31.22 -19.32
C GLU A 202 -7.63 -31.14 -19.01
N LEU A 203 -8.14 -29.98 -18.57
CA LEU A 203 -9.56 -29.76 -18.33
C LEU A 203 -10.39 -29.92 -19.62
N ARG A 204 -9.89 -29.38 -20.75
CA ARG A 204 -10.51 -29.57 -22.08
C ARG A 204 -10.48 -31.04 -22.52
N ALA A 205 -9.37 -31.73 -22.30
CA ALA A 205 -9.24 -33.18 -22.60
C ALA A 205 -10.19 -34.03 -21.77
N LEU A 206 -10.50 -33.62 -20.54
CA LEU A 206 -11.53 -34.22 -19.70
C LEU A 206 -12.97 -33.97 -20.17
N GLY A 207 -13.16 -33.22 -21.26
CA GLY A 207 -14.48 -32.90 -21.85
C GLY A 207 -15.22 -31.74 -21.18
N LEU A 208 -14.53 -30.92 -20.36
CA LEU A 208 -15.14 -29.77 -19.71
C LEU A 208 -15.18 -28.56 -20.65
N PRO A 209 -16.26 -27.75 -20.66
CA PRO A 209 -16.41 -26.61 -21.54
C PRO A 209 -15.73 -25.36 -20.95
N VAL A 210 -14.46 -25.48 -20.51
CA VAL A 210 -13.68 -24.36 -19.99
C VAL A 210 -13.39 -23.40 -21.14
N ASP A 211 -14.06 -22.26 -21.17
CA ASP A 211 -13.96 -21.23 -22.21
C ASP A 211 -13.50 -19.86 -21.68
N TYR A 212 -13.15 -19.82 -20.39
CA TYR A 212 -12.54 -18.66 -19.74
C TYR A 212 -11.28 -19.06 -18.99
N ILE A 213 -10.27 -18.18 -19.03
CA ILE A 213 -9.10 -18.23 -18.17
C ILE A 213 -9.00 -16.91 -17.42
N ASP A 214 -9.00 -16.97 -16.09
CA ASP A 214 -8.68 -15.85 -15.22
C ASP A 214 -7.24 -15.98 -14.76
N VAL A 215 -6.41 -15.06 -15.21
CA VAL A 215 -4.97 -15.02 -14.89
C VAL A 215 -4.70 -14.41 -13.51
N GLY A 216 -5.77 -14.04 -12.78
CA GLY A 216 -5.70 -13.38 -11.49
C GLY A 216 -5.11 -11.99 -11.56
N GLY A 217 -4.60 -11.53 -10.43
CA GLY A 217 -3.88 -10.27 -10.31
C GLY A 217 -2.38 -10.42 -10.53
N GLY A 218 -1.64 -9.46 -9.96
CA GLY A 218 -0.18 -9.48 -9.96
C GLY A 218 0.48 -8.46 -10.86
N LEU A 219 -0.26 -7.86 -11.83
CA LEU A 219 0.25 -6.71 -12.59
C LEU A 219 0.67 -5.62 -11.61
N GLY A 220 1.97 -5.34 -11.57
CA GLY A 220 2.57 -4.43 -10.62
C GLY A 220 2.50 -2.97 -11.04
N VAL A 221 2.94 -2.13 -10.11
CA VAL A 221 3.12 -0.68 -10.29
C VAL A 221 4.57 -0.33 -9.97
N ASP A 222 5.16 0.55 -10.76
CA ASP A 222 6.49 1.06 -10.54
C ASP A 222 6.43 2.21 -9.51
N TYR A 223 6.51 1.86 -8.22
CA TYR A 223 6.42 2.83 -7.12
C TYR A 223 7.71 3.63 -6.93
N ASP A 224 8.86 3.04 -7.23
CA ASP A 224 10.16 3.69 -7.04
C ASP A 224 10.72 4.33 -8.32
N GLY A 225 10.04 4.16 -9.46
CA GLY A 225 10.41 4.76 -10.74
C GLY A 225 11.68 4.18 -11.39
N THR A 226 12.20 3.07 -10.85
CA THR A 226 13.50 2.51 -11.32
C THR A 226 13.38 1.58 -12.51
N HIS A 227 12.17 1.16 -12.88
CA HIS A 227 11.92 0.13 -13.91
C HIS A 227 12.80 -1.12 -13.72
N SER A 228 12.88 -1.59 -12.48
CA SER A 228 13.78 -2.67 -12.07
C SER A 228 13.04 -3.90 -11.55
N ARG A 229 13.79 -4.88 -11.04
CA ARG A 229 13.26 -6.08 -10.38
C ARG A 229 13.07 -5.91 -8.87
N ASN A 230 13.13 -4.68 -8.37
CA ASN A 230 12.85 -4.41 -6.96
C ASN A 230 11.39 -4.73 -6.64
N ALA A 231 11.12 -5.09 -5.39
CA ALA A 231 9.77 -5.39 -4.94
C ALA A 231 8.79 -4.21 -5.07
N SER A 232 9.31 -2.98 -5.06
CA SER A 232 8.54 -1.75 -5.27
C SER A 232 8.59 -1.21 -6.71
N SER A 233 9.04 -2.04 -7.69
CA SER A 233 9.13 -1.68 -9.10
C SER A 233 8.60 -2.79 -10.00
N ILE A 234 8.62 -2.55 -11.31
CA ILE A 234 8.37 -3.53 -12.36
C ILE A 234 9.34 -3.29 -13.54
N ASN A 235 9.83 -4.36 -14.18
CA ASN A 235 10.73 -4.29 -15.33
C ASN A 235 10.02 -4.44 -16.68
N TYR A 236 8.72 -4.19 -16.73
CA TYR A 236 7.86 -4.32 -17.91
C TYR A 236 6.74 -3.29 -17.90
N ASP A 237 6.13 -3.06 -19.03
CA ASP A 237 4.94 -2.21 -19.15
C ASP A 237 3.64 -3.02 -19.33
N ILE A 238 2.50 -2.31 -19.41
CA ILE A 238 1.18 -2.93 -19.57
C ILE A 238 1.06 -3.67 -20.91
N ASP A 239 1.67 -3.15 -21.99
CA ASP A 239 1.60 -3.77 -23.32
C ASP A 239 2.42 -5.06 -23.37
N GLU A 240 3.61 -5.06 -22.77
CA GLU A 240 4.45 -6.26 -22.63
C GLU A 240 3.75 -7.34 -21.78
N TYR A 241 3.05 -6.95 -20.71
CA TYR A 241 2.25 -7.87 -19.91
C TYR A 241 1.12 -8.48 -20.75
N ALA A 242 0.29 -7.64 -21.38
CA ALA A 242 -0.82 -8.10 -22.22
C ALA A 242 -0.33 -8.98 -23.37
N GLY A 243 0.73 -8.55 -24.06
CA GLY A 243 1.36 -9.30 -25.14
C GLY A 243 1.90 -10.66 -24.70
N THR A 244 2.44 -10.75 -23.48
CA THR A 244 2.89 -12.03 -22.91
C THR A 244 1.72 -12.97 -22.66
N VAL A 245 0.63 -12.49 -22.04
CA VAL A 245 -0.55 -13.32 -21.74
C VAL A 245 -1.21 -13.84 -23.03
N VAL A 246 -1.51 -12.93 -23.97
CA VAL A 246 -2.17 -13.28 -25.24
C VAL A 246 -1.30 -14.19 -26.09
N GLY A 247 -0.01 -13.85 -26.23
CA GLY A 247 0.94 -14.62 -27.05
C GLY A 247 1.12 -16.05 -26.56
N MET A 248 1.32 -16.23 -25.25
CA MET A 248 1.50 -17.58 -24.68
C MET A 248 0.26 -18.44 -24.81
N LEU A 249 -0.94 -17.87 -24.64
CA LEU A 249 -2.20 -18.58 -24.84
C LEU A 249 -2.37 -18.98 -26.31
N LYS A 250 -2.14 -18.06 -27.23
CA LYS A 250 -2.23 -18.32 -28.65
C LYS A 250 -1.32 -19.46 -29.09
N GLU A 251 -0.02 -19.31 -28.85
CA GLU A 251 0.99 -20.33 -29.22
C GLU A 251 0.64 -21.72 -28.69
N PHE A 252 0.23 -21.79 -27.42
CA PHE A 252 -0.12 -23.05 -26.80
C PHE A 252 -1.40 -23.66 -27.38
N CYS A 253 -2.46 -22.86 -27.54
CA CYS A 253 -3.73 -23.36 -28.07
C CYS A 253 -3.60 -23.85 -29.51
N GLU A 254 -2.89 -23.10 -30.37
CA GLU A 254 -2.61 -23.50 -31.75
C GLU A 254 -1.79 -24.79 -31.81
N ALA A 255 -0.75 -24.91 -30.98
CA ALA A 255 0.09 -26.11 -30.94
C ALA A 255 -0.67 -27.38 -30.48
N GLN A 256 -1.72 -27.23 -29.66
CA GLN A 256 -2.54 -28.32 -29.14
C GLN A 256 -3.87 -28.51 -29.86
N GLY A 257 -4.18 -27.67 -30.86
CA GLY A 257 -5.48 -27.68 -31.55
C GLY A 257 -6.66 -27.36 -30.65
N LEU A 258 -6.47 -26.51 -29.65
CA LEU A 258 -7.47 -26.09 -28.69
C LEU A 258 -8.09 -24.74 -29.06
N PRO A 259 -9.36 -24.49 -28.71
CA PRO A 259 -9.96 -23.17 -28.88
C PRO A 259 -9.27 -22.13 -27.99
N HIS A 260 -9.20 -20.88 -28.44
CA HIS A 260 -8.70 -19.76 -27.66
C HIS A 260 -9.73 -19.40 -26.57
N PRO A 261 -9.39 -19.47 -25.26
CA PRO A 261 -10.31 -19.06 -24.20
C PRO A 261 -10.45 -17.54 -24.11
N ASN A 262 -11.56 -17.05 -23.57
CA ASN A 262 -11.68 -15.66 -23.15
C ASN A 262 -10.77 -15.43 -21.94
N ILE A 263 -10.21 -14.22 -21.83
CA ILE A 263 -9.21 -13.86 -20.81
C ILE A 263 -9.85 -12.90 -19.81
N PHE A 264 -9.71 -13.22 -18.53
CA PHE A 264 -9.95 -12.33 -17.41
C PHE A 264 -8.62 -12.00 -16.72
N SER A 265 -8.49 -10.80 -16.16
CA SER A 265 -7.43 -10.46 -15.21
C SER A 265 -7.95 -9.59 -14.07
N GLU A 266 -7.43 -9.81 -12.86
CA GLU A 266 -7.81 -9.12 -11.62
C GLU A 266 -6.78 -8.05 -11.26
N SER A 267 -6.44 -7.17 -12.18
CA SER A 267 -5.32 -6.20 -12.08
C SER A 267 -5.69 -4.94 -11.28
N GLY A 268 -6.29 -5.09 -10.10
CA GLY A 268 -6.83 -3.99 -9.30
C GLY A 268 -5.81 -2.94 -8.90
N ARG A 269 -4.60 -3.33 -8.44
CA ARG A 269 -3.51 -2.41 -8.09
C ARG A 269 -3.17 -1.49 -9.27
N ALA A 270 -3.02 -2.02 -10.46
CA ALA A 270 -2.68 -1.24 -11.65
C ALA A 270 -3.78 -0.27 -12.08
N MET A 271 -5.05 -0.58 -11.75
CA MET A 271 -6.19 0.29 -12.02
C MET A 271 -6.33 1.43 -11.01
N THR A 272 -5.96 1.21 -9.74
CA THR A 272 -6.29 2.16 -8.66
C THR A 272 -5.10 2.91 -8.06
N ALA A 273 -3.89 2.36 -7.99
CA ALA A 273 -2.78 2.98 -7.26
C ALA A 273 -2.60 4.48 -7.58
N HIS A 274 -2.78 4.87 -8.83
CA HIS A 274 -2.49 6.22 -9.32
C HIS A 274 -3.53 7.29 -8.98
N HIS A 275 -4.71 6.91 -8.47
CA HIS A 275 -5.83 7.88 -8.38
C HIS A 275 -5.80 8.72 -7.12
N ALA A 276 -5.12 8.29 -6.07
CA ALA A 276 -5.14 8.97 -4.78
C ALA A 276 -3.75 9.49 -4.37
N VAL A 277 -3.77 10.59 -3.64
CA VAL A 277 -2.60 11.23 -3.03
C VAL A 277 -2.97 11.54 -1.58
N LEU A 278 -2.11 11.15 -0.64
CA LEU A 278 -2.21 11.58 0.75
C LEU A 278 -1.45 12.90 0.91
N VAL A 279 -2.11 13.91 1.46
CA VAL A 279 -1.50 15.22 1.77
C VAL A 279 -1.27 15.29 3.28
N MET A 280 -0.03 15.55 3.68
CA MET A 280 0.37 15.64 5.09
C MET A 280 0.93 17.03 5.38
N GLN A 281 0.50 17.65 6.47
CA GLN A 281 1.09 18.88 6.99
C GLN A 281 2.23 18.53 7.94
N VAL A 282 3.38 19.19 7.78
CA VAL A 282 4.45 19.17 8.78
C VAL A 282 4.06 20.10 9.93
N THR A 283 3.93 19.56 11.13
CA THR A 283 3.48 20.30 12.31
C THR A 283 4.63 20.77 13.19
N ASP A 284 5.75 20.03 13.16
CA ASP A 284 6.94 20.38 13.94
C ASP A 284 8.20 19.80 13.28
N VAL A 285 9.35 20.40 13.58
CA VAL A 285 10.65 19.97 13.07
C VAL A 285 11.66 19.90 14.20
N GLU A 286 12.08 18.68 14.54
CA GLU A 286 13.18 18.47 15.46
C GLU A 286 14.50 18.45 14.67
N ARG A 287 15.37 19.43 14.97
CA ARG A 287 16.68 19.57 14.34
C ARG A 287 17.79 19.27 15.33
N HIS A 288 18.86 18.70 14.81
CA HIS A 288 20.09 18.65 15.58
C HIS A 288 20.69 20.06 15.69
N ASN A 289 21.16 20.40 16.90
CA ASN A 289 21.96 21.62 17.05
C ASN A 289 23.34 21.37 16.46
N ASP A 290 23.51 21.76 15.20
CA ASP A 290 24.72 21.59 14.39
C ASP A 290 25.51 22.90 14.21
N GLU A 291 25.13 23.95 14.95
CA GLU A 291 25.88 25.21 15.03
C GLU A 291 27.18 25.03 15.82
N LEU A 292 28.17 25.86 15.50
CA LEU A 292 29.43 25.85 16.25
C LEU A 292 29.18 26.25 17.71
N PRO A 293 29.55 25.38 18.69
CA PRO A 293 29.36 25.71 20.08
C PRO A 293 30.30 26.86 20.54
N VAL A 294 29.83 27.63 21.48
CA VAL A 294 30.69 28.57 22.23
C VAL A 294 31.39 27.76 23.32
N ILE A 295 32.72 27.75 23.31
CA ILE A 295 33.53 27.02 24.28
C ILE A 295 34.15 27.99 25.26
N ASP A 296 33.58 28.01 26.46
CA ASP A 296 34.15 28.76 27.58
C ASP A 296 35.03 27.81 28.41
N ASN A 297 36.12 28.39 28.98
CA ASN A 297 37.02 27.65 29.92
C ASN A 297 37.53 26.31 29.37
N TYR A 298 38.05 26.29 28.13
CA TYR A 298 38.53 25.09 27.44
C TYR A 298 39.42 24.20 28.34
N ASP A 299 40.37 24.81 29.12
CA ASP A 299 41.31 24.07 29.98
C ASP A 299 40.65 23.37 31.18
N GLU A 300 39.42 23.72 31.53
CA GLU A 300 38.64 23.10 32.59
C GLU A 300 37.76 21.92 32.08
N LEU A 301 37.67 21.72 30.77
CA LEU A 301 36.89 20.66 30.19
C LEU A 301 37.58 19.29 30.38
N PRO A 302 36.80 18.20 30.52
CA PRO A 302 37.34 16.85 30.46
C PRO A 302 38.04 16.58 29.12
N GLU A 303 39.15 15.81 29.17
CA GLU A 303 40.00 15.52 28.00
C GLU A 303 39.21 15.03 26.77
N ILE A 304 38.17 14.22 26.98
CA ILE A 304 37.35 13.69 25.90
C ILE A 304 36.51 14.81 25.19
N VAL A 305 36.06 15.80 25.96
CA VAL A 305 35.32 16.96 25.42
C VAL A 305 36.29 17.91 24.71
N GLN A 306 37.50 18.10 25.25
CA GLN A 306 38.56 18.85 24.57
C GLN A 306 38.92 18.19 23.22
N SER A 307 39.04 16.85 23.18
CA SER A 307 39.34 16.10 21.95
C SER A 307 38.30 16.29 20.87
N LEU A 308 37.01 16.44 21.23
CA LEU A 308 35.95 16.81 20.26
C LEU A 308 36.07 18.28 19.84
N ALA A 309 36.34 19.17 20.80
CA ALA A 309 36.50 20.59 20.53
C ALA A 309 37.66 20.86 19.55
N ASP A 310 38.77 20.14 19.67
CA ASP A 310 39.92 20.24 18.78
C ASP A 310 39.60 19.87 17.31
N LEU A 311 38.61 19.00 17.12
CA LEU A 311 38.15 18.63 15.77
C LEU A 311 37.21 19.67 15.14
N LEU A 312 36.81 20.75 15.83
CA LEU A 312 35.97 21.81 15.27
C LEU A 312 36.72 22.71 14.26
N GLY A 313 38.05 22.68 14.27
CA GLY A 313 38.88 23.40 13.32
C GLY A 313 38.80 22.91 11.87
N PRO A 314 39.42 23.61 10.92
CA PRO A 314 39.48 23.17 9.52
C PRO A 314 40.04 21.76 9.37
N THR A 315 39.46 20.97 8.46
CA THR A 315 39.92 19.60 8.18
C THR A 315 40.54 19.56 6.79
N ASP A 316 41.70 18.90 6.68
CA ASP A 316 42.30 18.61 5.36
C ASP A 316 41.33 17.73 4.55
N PRO A 317 41.06 18.06 3.26
CA PRO A 317 40.21 17.26 2.39
C PRO A 317 40.57 15.77 2.30
N GLU A 318 41.84 15.41 2.51
CA GLU A 318 42.30 14.01 2.52
C GLU A 318 41.97 13.30 3.83
N MET A 319 41.74 14.04 4.92
CA MET A 319 41.50 13.55 6.27
C MET A 319 40.01 13.53 6.69
N VAL A 320 39.09 13.91 5.79
CA VAL A 320 37.65 14.05 6.12
C VAL A 320 37.08 12.76 6.71
N THR A 321 37.34 11.62 6.10
CA THR A 321 36.86 10.31 6.56
C THR A 321 37.47 9.92 7.91
N GLU A 322 38.77 10.13 8.09
CA GLU A 322 39.44 9.83 9.36
C GLU A 322 38.93 10.75 10.48
N THR A 323 38.76 12.03 10.22
CA THR A 323 38.22 12.97 11.19
C THR A 323 36.80 12.59 11.63
N TYR A 324 35.97 12.11 10.70
CA TYR A 324 34.65 11.58 11.02
C TYR A 324 34.71 10.38 12.00
N TRP A 325 35.58 9.40 11.72
CA TRP A 325 35.70 8.24 12.59
C TRP A 325 36.26 8.59 13.97
N ARG A 326 37.20 9.53 14.04
CA ARG A 326 37.68 10.07 15.31
C ARG A 326 36.59 10.76 16.12
N ALA A 327 35.80 11.64 15.47
CA ALA A 327 34.69 12.31 16.12
C ALA A 327 33.63 11.33 16.62
N THR A 328 33.30 10.29 15.84
CA THR A 328 32.38 9.24 16.24
C THR A 328 32.90 8.43 17.45
N HIS A 329 34.18 8.11 17.47
CA HIS A 329 34.83 7.44 18.62
C HIS A 329 34.74 8.31 19.88
N TYR A 330 35.12 9.59 19.80
CA TYR A 330 35.09 10.51 20.94
C TYR A 330 33.68 10.74 21.45
N MET A 331 32.68 10.81 20.56
CA MET A 331 31.27 10.92 20.96
C MET A 331 30.78 9.67 21.70
N SER A 332 31.15 8.48 21.24
CA SER A 332 30.86 7.21 21.94
C SER A 332 31.49 7.15 23.33
N GLU A 333 32.74 7.53 23.43
CA GLU A 333 33.46 7.60 24.71
C GLU A 333 32.86 8.63 25.67
N SER A 334 32.48 9.82 25.16
CA SER A 334 31.76 10.84 25.95
C SER A 334 30.46 10.32 26.53
N SER A 335 29.68 9.56 25.72
CA SER A 335 28.44 8.92 26.17
C SER A 335 28.69 7.90 27.28
N ALA A 336 29.75 7.08 27.19
CA ALA A 336 30.14 6.12 28.20
C ALA A 336 30.60 6.82 29.49
N GLN A 337 31.37 7.91 29.39
CA GLN A 337 31.79 8.70 30.53
C GLN A 337 30.63 9.40 31.22
N TYR A 338 29.66 9.92 30.49
CA TYR A 338 28.42 10.46 31.07
C TYR A 338 27.63 9.37 31.83
N ALA A 339 27.44 8.20 31.22
CA ALA A 339 26.74 7.09 31.85
C ALA A 339 27.41 6.62 33.16
N SER A 340 28.75 6.75 33.27
CA SER A 340 29.52 6.44 34.47
C SER A 340 29.63 7.60 35.49
N GLY A 341 28.96 8.73 35.24
CA GLY A 341 28.94 9.89 36.13
C GLY A 341 30.22 10.74 36.09
N LYS A 342 31.07 10.57 35.07
CA LYS A 342 32.33 11.34 34.92
C LYS A 342 32.11 12.68 34.18
N LEU A 343 31.04 12.81 33.45
CA LEU A 343 30.63 14.06 32.76
C LEU A 343 29.36 14.62 33.38
N THR A 344 29.29 15.94 33.45
CA THR A 344 28.03 16.64 33.76
C THR A 344 27.12 16.70 32.52
N LEU A 345 25.84 17.02 32.72
CA LEU A 345 24.89 17.21 31.61
C LEU A 345 25.33 18.32 30.64
N ALA A 346 25.89 19.41 31.16
CA ALA A 346 26.41 20.50 30.34
C ALA A 346 27.60 20.07 29.45
N GLN A 347 28.52 19.27 30.01
CA GLN A 347 29.64 18.71 29.27
C GLN A 347 29.20 17.71 28.21
N LYS A 348 28.20 16.88 28.51
CA LYS A 348 27.55 16.00 27.50
C LYS A 348 26.92 16.81 26.39
N ALA A 349 26.15 17.84 26.71
CA ALA A 349 25.51 18.70 25.71
C ALA A 349 26.54 19.39 24.80
N LEU A 350 27.65 19.87 25.38
CA LEU A 350 28.76 20.46 24.61
C LEU A 350 29.41 19.42 23.66
N ALA A 351 29.60 18.20 24.11
CA ALA A 351 30.16 17.12 23.31
C ALA A 351 29.22 16.76 22.13
N GLU A 352 27.91 16.64 22.38
CA GLU A 352 26.90 16.40 21.36
C GLU A 352 26.86 17.52 20.32
N GLN A 353 26.80 18.78 20.75
CA GLN A 353 26.80 19.92 19.84
C GLN A 353 28.09 19.99 19.01
N SER A 354 29.25 19.79 19.64
CA SER A 354 30.53 19.73 18.92
C SER A 354 30.54 18.62 17.87
N TYR A 355 30.06 17.43 18.21
CA TYR A 355 29.98 16.30 17.29
C TYR A 355 29.10 16.62 16.07
N PHE A 356 27.87 17.15 16.26
CA PHE A 356 26.99 17.49 15.16
C PHE A 356 27.53 18.64 14.30
N ALA A 357 28.16 19.64 14.89
CA ALA A 357 28.84 20.70 14.15
C ALA A 357 30.00 20.16 13.28
N ILE A 358 30.80 19.22 13.81
CA ILE A 358 31.83 18.52 13.05
C ILE A 358 31.19 17.74 11.87
N CYS A 359 30.16 16.92 12.15
CA CYS A 359 29.46 16.13 11.14
C CYS A 359 28.91 17.02 10.02
N ARG A 360 28.25 18.14 10.32
CA ARG A 360 27.72 19.08 9.33
C ARG A 360 28.83 19.69 8.48
N ARG A 361 29.92 20.07 9.08
CA ARG A 361 31.06 20.64 8.36
C ARG A 361 31.70 19.60 7.42
N LEU A 362 31.91 18.37 7.90
CA LEU A 362 32.47 17.29 7.09
C LEU A 362 31.54 16.89 5.95
N TYR A 363 30.23 16.84 6.19
CA TYR A 363 29.21 16.59 5.15
C TYR A 363 29.38 17.51 3.94
N ASN A 364 29.57 18.81 4.19
CA ASN A 364 29.76 19.80 3.13
C ASN A 364 31.08 19.65 2.32
N GLN A 365 32.04 18.84 2.83
CA GLN A 365 33.30 18.54 2.17
C GLN A 365 33.30 17.20 1.42
N LEU A 366 32.33 16.33 1.71
CA LEU A 366 32.22 15.02 1.08
C LEU A 366 31.74 15.15 -0.37
N LYS A 367 32.20 14.22 -1.21
CA LYS A 367 31.87 14.17 -2.63
C LYS A 367 31.27 12.80 -2.98
N ALA A 368 30.03 12.76 -3.39
CA ALA A 368 29.31 11.51 -3.73
C ALA A 368 30.00 10.68 -4.82
N ARG A 369 30.74 11.33 -5.72
CA ARG A 369 31.52 10.64 -6.79
C ARG A 369 32.78 9.94 -6.29
N GLN A 370 33.24 10.23 -5.07
CA GLN A 370 34.44 9.63 -4.50
C GLN A 370 34.08 8.39 -3.68
N ARG A 371 34.55 7.21 -4.12
CA ARG A 371 34.17 5.92 -3.51
C ARG A 371 34.47 5.83 -2.01
N SER A 372 35.59 6.41 -1.55
CA SER A 372 35.98 6.45 -0.13
C SER A 372 35.03 7.31 0.74
N HIS A 373 34.28 8.24 0.14
CA HIS A 373 33.37 9.11 0.87
C HIS A 373 31.97 8.55 1.00
N ARG A 374 31.58 7.59 0.16
CA ARG A 374 30.19 7.08 0.09
C ARG A 374 29.67 6.59 1.43
N ALA A 375 30.42 5.68 2.06
CA ALA A 375 29.95 5.10 3.33
C ALA A 375 29.76 6.14 4.44
N VAL A 376 30.62 7.16 4.50
CA VAL A 376 30.49 8.26 5.47
C VAL A 376 29.35 9.19 5.07
N LEU A 377 29.16 9.44 3.77
CA LEU A 377 28.06 10.26 3.30
C LEU A 377 26.70 9.63 3.62
N ASP A 378 26.55 8.34 3.34
CA ASP A 378 25.33 7.57 3.64
C ASP A 378 25.03 7.60 5.14
N GLU A 379 26.04 7.37 5.99
CA GLU A 379 25.87 7.44 7.44
C GLU A 379 25.53 8.85 7.94
N LEU A 380 26.10 9.89 7.33
CA LEU A 380 25.79 11.27 7.68
C LEU A 380 24.42 11.73 7.15
N ASN A 381 23.95 11.21 6.03
CA ASN A 381 22.58 11.41 5.56
C ASN A 381 21.56 10.96 6.61
N ASP A 382 21.81 9.86 7.30
CA ASP A 382 20.95 9.36 8.38
C ASP A 382 21.09 10.19 9.65
N LYS A 383 22.33 10.44 10.08
CA LYS A 383 22.61 11.09 11.36
C LYS A 383 22.23 12.58 11.38
N LEU A 384 22.33 13.25 10.26
CA LEU A 384 22.03 14.67 10.14
C LEU A 384 20.62 14.96 9.63
N ALA A 385 19.82 13.92 9.34
CA ALA A 385 18.45 14.09 8.94
C ALA A 385 17.63 14.71 10.07
N ASP A 386 16.90 15.76 9.74
CA ASP A 386 15.92 16.35 10.64
C ASP A 386 14.73 15.38 10.82
N LYS A 387 14.02 15.47 11.93
CA LYS A 387 12.77 14.75 12.11
C LYS A 387 11.61 15.69 11.81
N TYR A 388 10.87 15.39 10.75
CA TYR A 388 9.67 16.13 10.37
C TYR A 388 8.46 15.40 10.91
N ILE A 389 7.78 15.98 11.91
CA ILE A 389 6.57 15.43 12.51
C ILE A 389 5.40 15.86 11.64
N CYS A 390 4.72 14.88 11.05
CA CYS A 390 3.63 15.09 10.10
C CYS A 390 2.28 14.73 10.72
N ASN A 391 1.26 15.53 10.42
CA ASN A 391 -0.11 15.36 10.95
C ASN A 391 -0.85 14.22 10.24
N PHE A 392 -0.44 12.99 10.50
CA PHE A 392 -1.05 11.75 10.00
C PHE A 392 -0.70 10.57 10.90
N SER A 393 -1.31 9.41 10.66
CA SER A 393 -0.90 8.13 11.23
C SER A 393 -0.43 7.20 10.10
N VAL A 394 0.77 6.64 10.21
CA VAL A 394 1.27 5.66 9.23
C VAL A 394 0.41 4.40 9.24
N PHE A 395 -0.11 4.00 10.40
CA PHE A 395 -0.96 2.83 10.56
C PHE A 395 -2.31 2.99 9.86
N GLN A 396 -2.90 4.18 9.96
CA GLN A 396 -4.19 4.49 9.34
C GLN A 396 -4.07 4.76 7.84
N SER A 397 -3.11 5.60 7.43
CA SER A 397 -3.08 6.13 6.07
C SER A 397 -2.08 5.44 5.13
N LEU A 398 -1.03 4.78 5.66
CA LEU A 398 0.03 4.10 4.89
C LEU A 398 0.38 2.73 5.50
N PRO A 399 -0.60 1.85 5.75
CA PRO A 399 -0.36 0.59 6.46
C PRO A 399 0.66 -0.32 5.76
N ASP A 400 0.72 -0.36 4.43
CA ASP A 400 1.70 -1.17 3.71
C ASP A 400 3.14 -0.68 3.90
N THR A 401 3.34 0.63 4.14
CA THR A 401 4.67 1.17 4.46
C THR A 401 5.19 0.61 5.77
N TRP A 402 4.31 0.49 6.77
CA TRP A 402 4.63 -0.11 8.06
C TRP A 402 4.72 -1.65 8.00
N ALA A 403 3.69 -2.30 7.44
CA ALA A 403 3.53 -3.76 7.55
C ALA A 403 4.48 -4.55 6.64
N ILE A 404 4.85 -4.00 5.48
CA ILE A 404 5.60 -4.73 4.45
C ILE A 404 6.70 -3.90 3.79
N ASP A 405 7.09 -2.78 4.39
CA ASP A 405 8.08 -1.85 3.84
C ASP A 405 7.78 -1.43 2.38
N GLN A 406 6.49 -1.19 2.06
CA GLN A 406 6.10 -0.65 0.75
C GLN A 406 6.65 0.76 0.62
N ILE A 407 7.37 1.00 -0.47
CA ILE A 407 7.90 2.33 -0.79
C ILE A 407 6.87 3.07 -1.63
N LEU A 408 6.66 4.34 -1.30
CA LEU A 408 5.75 5.23 -2.00
C LEU A 408 6.48 6.53 -2.34
N PRO A 409 6.25 7.15 -3.52
CA PRO A 409 6.85 8.43 -3.86
C PRO A 409 6.31 9.55 -2.97
N ILE A 410 7.22 10.32 -2.35
CA ILE A 410 6.88 11.45 -1.49
C ILE A 410 7.57 12.69 -2.02
N VAL A 411 6.82 13.77 -2.19
CA VAL A 411 7.38 15.05 -2.65
C VAL A 411 6.78 16.24 -1.89
N PRO A 412 7.52 17.32 -1.72
CA PRO A 412 6.95 18.60 -1.29
C PRO A 412 5.87 19.08 -2.27
N LEU A 413 4.78 19.64 -1.75
CA LEU A 413 3.70 20.20 -2.58
C LEU A 413 3.87 21.71 -2.82
N GLN A 414 4.89 22.31 -2.22
CA GLN A 414 5.23 23.72 -2.29
C GLN A 414 6.68 23.87 -2.68
N ARG A 415 7.08 25.07 -3.11
CA ARG A 415 8.48 25.43 -3.40
C ARG A 415 9.15 24.51 -4.42
N LEU A 416 8.38 24.03 -5.42
CA LEU A 416 8.80 23.01 -6.40
C LEU A 416 9.95 23.44 -7.32
N THR A 417 10.28 24.74 -7.35
CA THR A 417 11.39 25.30 -8.15
C THR A 417 12.61 25.63 -7.28
N GLU A 418 12.55 25.38 -5.98
CA GLU A 418 13.64 25.60 -5.05
C GLU A 418 14.39 24.30 -4.81
N GLU A 419 15.71 24.39 -4.68
CA GLU A 419 16.53 23.23 -4.35
C GLU A 419 16.38 22.89 -2.86
N PRO A 420 16.02 21.64 -2.51
CA PRO A 420 15.95 21.22 -1.12
C PRO A 420 17.35 21.13 -0.50
N VAL A 421 17.57 21.86 0.59
CA VAL A 421 18.90 21.99 1.23
C VAL A 421 19.05 21.17 2.50
N ARG A 422 18.00 20.52 2.96
CA ARG A 422 17.98 19.66 4.15
C ARG A 422 17.60 18.22 3.78
N ARG A 423 17.82 17.31 4.69
CA ARG A 423 17.27 15.94 4.63
C ARG A 423 16.41 15.68 5.85
N ALA A 424 15.34 14.90 5.70
CA ALA A 424 14.45 14.58 6.79
C ALA A 424 14.03 13.10 6.79
N VAL A 425 13.70 12.63 8.00
CA VAL A 425 12.92 11.42 8.25
C VAL A 425 11.53 11.86 8.71
N LEU A 426 10.49 11.31 8.08
CA LEU A 426 9.10 11.63 8.40
C LEU A 426 8.60 10.73 9.53
N GLN A 427 8.02 11.35 10.54
CA GLN A 427 7.39 10.70 11.68
C GLN A 427 5.92 11.07 11.75
N ASP A 428 5.09 10.14 12.17
CA ASP A 428 3.68 10.36 12.39
C ASP A 428 3.39 10.88 13.82
N LEU A 429 2.11 11.04 14.16
CA LEU A 429 1.68 11.52 15.48
C LEU A 429 1.52 10.41 16.52
N THR A 430 1.63 9.15 16.13
CA THR A 430 1.44 8.05 17.09
C THR A 430 2.58 7.98 18.09
N CYS A 431 2.32 7.42 19.25
CA CYS A 431 3.37 7.21 20.26
C CYS A 431 4.21 5.95 20.02
N ASP A 432 3.98 5.26 18.88
CA ASP A 432 4.70 4.05 18.53
C ASP A 432 6.04 4.36 17.85
N SER A 433 7.07 3.59 18.16
CA SER A 433 8.41 3.73 17.56
C SER A 433 8.43 3.39 16.06
N ASP A 434 7.44 2.63 15.56
CA ASP A 434 7.25 2.32 14.15
C ASP A 434 6.45 3.38 13.39
N GLY A 435 5.95 4.41 14.08
CA GLY A 435 5.24 5.57 13.50
C GLY A 435 6.14 6.47 12.64
N LYS A 436 6.81 5.89 11.64
CA LYS A 436 7.76 6.60 10.76
C LYS A 436 7.88 5.94 9.39
N ILE A 437 8.27 6.73 8.41
CA ILE A 437 8.62 6.23 7.08
C ILE A 437 10.13 5.95 7.06
N LYS A 438 10.52 4.72 6.71
CA LYS A 438 11.91 4.22 6.79
C LYS A 438 12.68 4.32 5.48
N HIS A 439 11.97 4.35 4.34
CA HIS A 439 12.56 4.28 3.01
C HIS A 439 11.92 5.29 2.06
N TYR A 440 12.75 5.99 1.33
CA TYR A 440 12.36 7.07 0.42
C TYR A 440 12.93 6.84 -0.97
N VAL A 441 12.20 7.24 -2.00
CA VAL A 441 12.70 7.30 -3.37
C VAL A 441 13.56 8.55 -3.51
N ASP A 442 14.81 8.39 -3.95
CA ASP A 442 15.69 9.49 -4.33
C ASP A 442 16.22 9.22 -5.75
N GLU A 443 16.87 10.19 -6.39
CA GLU A 443 17.24 10.20 -7.83
C GLU A 443 17.84 8.89 -8.37
N GLN A 444 18.59 8.14 -7.57
CA GLN A 444 19.32 6.95 -8.03
C GLN A 444 19.13 5.70 -7.17
N SER A 445 18.46 5.82 -6.01
CA SER A 445 18.38 4.72 -5.04
C SER A 445 17.22 4.91 -4.04
N ILE A 446 17.07 3.92 -3.19
CA ILE A 446 16.21 3.98 -2.01
C ILE A 446 17.09 4.43 -0.85
N GLU A 447 16.70 5.53 -0.23
CA GLU A 447 17.44 6.17 0.86
C GLU A 447 16.64 6.08 2.17
N SER A 448 17.32 6.27 3.30
CA SER A 448 16.75 6.30 4.65
C SER A 448 16.21 7.67 5.07
N SER A 449 16.47 8.71 4.29
CA SER A 449 15.99 10.06 4.46
C SER A 449 15.69 10.69 3.10
N MET A 450 14.84 11.72 3.07
CA MET A 450 14.49 12.42 1.82
C MET A 450 15.00 13.87 1.82
N PRO A 451 15.28 14.44 0.63
CA PRO A 451 15.58 15.87 0.52
C PRO A 451 14.32 16.70 0.78
N VAL A 452 14.46 17.73 1.59
CA VAL A 452 13.39 18.67 1.97
C VAL A 452 13.89 20.11 2.02
N HIS A 453 12.95 21.06 1.95
CA HIS A 453 13.27 22.46 2.18
C HIS A 453 13.35 22.75 3.68
N GLU A 454 14.13 23.73 4.05
CA GLU A 454 14.12 24.23 5.42
C GLU A 454 12.78 24.91 5.72
N VAL A 455 12.12 24.51 6.82
CA VAL A 455 10.83 25.07 7.25
C VAL A 455 11.07 26.03 8.40
N ALA A 456 10.61 27.26 8.26
CA ALA A 456 10.69 28.26 9.33
C ALA A 456 9.60 28.03 10.39
N PRO A 457 9.81 28.48 11.64
CA PRO A 457 8.76 28.42 12.67
C PRO A 457 7.50 29.15 12.21
N GLY A 458 6.34 28.45 12.22
CA GLY A 458 5.04 28.97 11.79
C GLY A 458 4.81 28.97 10.27
N GLU A 459 5.73 28.44 9.48
CA GLU A 459 5.52 28.21 8.05
C GLU A 459 4.72 26.93 7.84
N GLU A 460 3.66 27.02 7.03
CA GLU A 460 2.93 25.84 6.59
C GLU A 460 3.72 25.11 5.51
N TYR A 461 3.96 23.80 5.72
CA TYR A 461 4.67 22.97 4.77
C TYR A 461 3.94 21.64 4.57
N PHE A 462 3.63 21.33 3.31
CA PHE A 462 2.87 20.14 2.94
C PHE A 462 3.69 19.18 2.09
N LEU A 463 3.54 17.90 2.40
CA LEU A 463 4.11 16.78 1.66
C LEU A 463 2.99 15.96 1.04
N GLY A 464 3.18 15.49 -0.19
CA GLY A 464 2.26 14.58 -0.87
C GLY A 464 2.87 13.20 -1.00
N VAL A 465 2.14 12.16 -0.56
CA VAL A 465 2.47 10.76 -0.82
C VAL A 465 1.62 10.27 -1.97
N PHE A 466 2.26 9.88 -3.06
CA PHE A 466 1.59 9.48 -4.29
C PHE A 466 1.40 7.97 -4.38
N LEU A 467 0.55 7.53 -5.30
CA LEU A 467 0.26 6.13 -5.60
C LEU A 467 -0.40 5.36 -4.44
N VAL A 468 -1.13 6.06 -3.57
CA VAL A 468 -1.80 5.50 -2.39
C VAL A 468 -3.20 4.93 -2.68
N GLY A 469 -3.69 4.99 -3.92
CA GLY A 469 -5.06 4.59 -4.27
C GLY A 469 -5.36 3.09 -4.17
N ALA A 470 -4.35 2.24 -3.97
CA ALA A 470 -4.50 0.80 -3.83
C ALA A 470 -4.14 0.36 -2.40
N TYR A 471 -5.08 -0.27 -1.70
CA TYR A 471 -4.95 -0.90 -0.38
C TYR A 471 -4.78 0.06 0.82
N GLN A 472 -4.18 1.23 0.67
CA GLN A 472 -3.75 2.02 1.83
C GLN A 472 -4.93 2.43 2.71
N GLU A 473 -5.91 3.13 2.18
CA GLU A 473 -7.04 3.66 2.94
C GLU A 473 -7.89 2.57 3.60
N ILE A 474 -8.16 1.49 2.89
CA ILE A 474 -9.05 0.43 3.35
C ILE A 474 -8.40 -0.64 4.25
N LEU A 475 -7.08 -0.67 4.36
CA LEU A 475 -6.34 -1.53 5.29
C LEU A 475 -5.86 -0.77 6.53
N GLY A 476 -6.28 0.48 6.71
CA GLY A 476 -5.89 1.31 7.83
C GLY A 476 -6.22 0.69 9.19
N ASP A 477 -5.33 0.92 10.16
CA ASP A 477 -5.48 0.48 11.55
C ASP A 477 -5.43 1.70 12.49
N MET A 478 -6.37 1.77 13.42
CA MET A 478 -6.56 2.92 14.31
C MET A 478 -5.64 2.89 15.54
N HIS A 479 -4.35 2.71 15.35
CA HIS A 479 -3.39 2.81 16.45
C HIS A 479 -3.50 4.15 17.17
N ASN A 480 -3.51 4.16 18.51
CA ASN A 480 -3.81 5.33 19.36
C ASN A 480 -5.18 6.01 19.09
N LEU A 481 -6.12 5.33 18.48
CA LEU A 481 -7.44 5.86 18.10
C LEU A 481 -7.36 7.04 17.11
N PHE A 482 -6.31 7.09 16.28
CA PHE A 482 -6.33 7.93 15.09
C PHE A 482 -7.25 7.28 14.05
N GLY A 483 -8.31 7.97 13.69
CA GLY A 483 -9.31 7.52 12.71
C GLY A 483 -8.99 7.97 11.30
N ASP A 484 -10.00 7.90 10.43
CA ASP A 484 -9.86 8.32 9.04
C ASP A 484 -9.66 9.85 8.91
N THR A 485 -9.06 10.27 7.82
CA THR A 485 -8.77 11.69 7.53
C THR A 485 -9.81 12.28 6.59
N ASP A 486 -9.85 13.62 6.49
CA ASP A 486 -10.68 14.27 5.47
C ASP A 486 -10.29 13.78 4.08
N SER A 487 -11.28 13.46 3.25
CA SER A 487 -11.05 13.11 1.85
C SER A 487 -11.91 13.94 0.89
N VAL A 488 -11.41 14.13 -0.33
CA VAL A 488 -12.12 14.87 -1.37
C VAL A 488 -11.84 14.28 -2.75
N ASN A 489 -12.89 14.05 -3.52
CA ASN A 489 -12.76 13.61 -4.90
C ASN A 489 -12.58 14.82 -5.83
N VAL A 490 -11.53 14.78 -6.65
CA VAL A 490 -11.21 15.83 -7.64
C VAL A 490 -11.50 15.33 -9.03
N TYR A 491 -12.30 16.07 -9.77
CA TYR A 491 -12.69 15.76 -11.15
C TYR A 491 -12.20 16.85 -12.11
N GLN A 492 -11.70 16.43 -13.26
CA GLN A 492 -11.42 17.34 -14.37
C GLN A 492 -12.66 17.48 -15.25
N ARG A 493 -13.06 18.71 -15.56
CA ARG A 493 -14.14 19.02 -16.50
C ARG A 493 -13.64 19.00 -17.94
N GLU A 494 -14.57 18.96 -18.89
CA GLU A 494 -14.26 18.98 -20.33
C GLU A 494 -13.48 20.24 -20.78
N ASP A 495 -13.67 21.36 -20.09
CA ASP A 495 -12.95 22.62 -20.34
C ASP A 495 -11.54 22.65 -19.75
N GLY A 496 -11.10 21.55 -19.10
CA GLY A 496 -9.80 21.43 -18.44
C GLY A 496 -9.76 22.00 -17.02
N SER A 497 -10.82 22.63 -16.54
CA SER A 497 -10.93 23.08 -15.14
C SER A 497 -11.17 21.90 -14.19
N TYR A 498 -10.98 22.13 -12.90
CA TYR A 498 -11.19 21.13 -11.86
C TYR A 498 -12.42 21.48 -11.01
N CYS A 499 -13.09 20.46 -10.52
CA CYS A 499 -14.09 20.58 -9.45
C CYS A 499 -13.89 19.48 -8.43
N HIS A 500 -14.35 19.71 -7.21
CA HIS A 500 -14.36 18.74 -6.14
C HIS A 500 -15.79 18.38 -5.78
N ALA A 501 -15.98 17.13 -5.37
CA ALA A 501 -17.23 16.59 -4.88
C ALA A 501 -16.94 15.43 -3.91
N GLY A 502 -17.97 14.99 -3.20
CA GLY A 502 -17.81 13.86 -2.26
C GLY A 502 -16.78 14.19 -1.18
N ILE A 503 -16.97 15.32 -0.49
CA ILE A 503 -16.15 15.64 0.68
C ILE A 503 -16.62 14.74 1.81
N GLU A 504 -15.73 13.88 2.29
CA GLU A 504 -15.92 13.07 3.48
C GLU A 504 -15.08 13.66 4.59
N THR A 505 -15.71 13.91 5.72
CA THR A 505 -15.02 14.45 6.90
C THR A 505 -14.36 13.33 7.68
N HIS A 506 -13.27 13.66 8.36
CA HIS A 506 -12.57 12.77 9.26
C HIS A 506 -13.48 12.14 10.31
N ASP A 507 -13.05 11.01 10.85
CA ASP A 507 -13.64 10.42 12.03
C ASP A 507 -13.47 11.32 13.25
N THR A 508 -14.55 11.50 13.98
CA THR A 508 -14.52 12.25 15.25
C THR A 508 -13.98 11.38 16.39
N ILE A 509 -13.55 12.02 17.47
CA ILE A 509 -13.15 11.30 18.69
C ILE A 509 -14.28 10.40 19.20
N GLU A 510 -15.55 10.83 19.10
CA GLU A 510 -16.67 9.99 19.53
C GLU A 510 -16.87 8.76 18.62
N ASP A 511 -16.59 8.84 17.32
CA ASP A 511 -16.66 7.70 16.41
C ASP A 511 -15.62 6.66 16.80
N MET A 512 -14.38 7.09 17.06
CA MET A 512 -13.30 6.22 17.50
C MET A 512 -13.59 5.55 18.85
N LEU A 513 -14.17 6.30 19.78
CA LEU A 513 -14.57 5.75 21.08
C LEU A 513 -15.69 4.72 20.95
N ARG A 514 -16.69 4.96 20.09
CA ARG A 514 -17.75 3.99 19.80
C ARG A 514 -17.22 2.71 19.19
N TYR A 515 -16.23 2.83 18.31
CA TYR A 515 -15.60 1.66 17.67
C TYR A 515 -14.95 0.72 18.70
N VAL A 516 -14.38 1.26 19.77
CA VAL A 516 -13.81 0.46 20.87
C VAL A 516 -14.79 0.25 22.03
N HIS A 517 -16.08 0.40 21.76
CA HIS A 517 -17.19 0.16 22.71
C HIS A 517 -17.24 1.09 23.94
N LEU A 518 -16.66 2.27 23.85
CA LEU A 518 -16.85 3.34 24.85
C LEU A 518 -17.99 4.25 24.40
N SER A 519 -19.05 4.33 25.23
CA SER A 519 -20.19 5.21 24.95
C SER A 519 -19.87 6.66 25.28
N PRO A 520 -19.90 7.59 24.33
CA PRO A 520 -19.72 9.03 24.59
C PRO A 520 -20.73 9.59 25.60
N GLU A 521 -21.94 9.05 25.62
CA GLU A 521 -23.01 9.44 26.55
C GLU A 521 -22.65 9.06 27.99
N GLU A 522 -22.11 7.85 28.20
CA GLU A 522 -21.63 7.41 29.51
C GLU A 522 -20.40 8.20 29.95
N LEU A 523 -19.45 8.45 29.03
CA LEU A 523 -18.29 9.28 29.32
C LEU A 523 -18.69 10.69 29.74
N MET A 524 -19.65 11.30 29.07
CA MET A 524 -20.19 12.61 29.48
C MET A 524 -20.84 12.58 30.88
N THR A 525 -21.41 11.47 31.29
CA THR A 525 -21.91 11.29 32.65
C THR A 525 -20.76 11.25 33.67
N TYR A 526 -19.75 10.44 33.40
CA TYR A 526 -18.54 10.39 34.23
C TYR A 526 -17.82 11.74 34.32
N TYR A 527 -17.75 12.51 33.22
CA TYR A 527 -17.15 13.85 33.21
C TYR A 527 -17.96 14.81 34.13
N ARG A 528 -19.29 14.78 34.06
CA ARG A 528 -20.15 15.61 34.94
C ARG A 528 -19.92 15.29 36.42
N ASP A 529 -19.85 14.02 36.76
CA ASP A 529 -19.64 13.59 38.16
C ASP A 529 -18.23 14.02 38.65
N LYS A 530 -17.20 13.87 37.83
CA LYS A 530 -15.85 14.31 38.16
C LYS A 530 -15.76 15.82 38.32
N VAL A 531 -16.35 16.58 37.40
CA VAL A 531 -16.38 18.05 37.45
C VAL A 531 -17.21 18.53 38.66
N ALA A 532 -18.32 17.86 38.99
CA ALA A 532 -19.13 18.19 40.16
C ALA A 532 -18.39 17.98 41.50
N SER A 533 -17.57 16.93 41.58
CA SER A 533 -16.79 16.59 42.77
C SER A 533 -15.49 17.40 42.91
N ALA A 534 -15.04 18.07 41.86
CA ALA A 534 -13.83 18.87 41.88
C ALA A 534 -14.04 20.24 42.55
N LYS A 535 -12.97 20.80 43.13
CA LYS A 535 -12.97 22.14 43.76
C LYS A 535 -12.94 23.24 42.67
N LEU A 536 -14.02 23.38 41.91
CA LEU A 536 -14.19 24.34 40.83
C LEU A 536 -15.33 25.31 41.11
N SER A 537 -15.19 26.55 40.64
CA SER A 537 -16.29 27.51 40.60
C SER A 537 -17.38 27.06 39.60
N ALA A 538 -18.60 27.60 39.74
CA ALA A 538 -19.67 27.28 38.81
C ALA A 538 -19.32 27.62 37.34
N LYS A 539 -18.61 28.72 37.13
CA LYS A 539 -18.15 29.13 35.80
C LYS A 539 -17.15 28.11 35.19
N GLU A 540 -16.17 27.67 35.96
CA GLU A 540 -15.18 26.67 35.53
C GLU A 540 -15.84 25.32 35.22
N ARG A 541 -16.83 24.90 36.06
CA ARG A 541 -17.59 23.67 35.81
C ARG A 541 -18.29 23.70 34.45
N THR A 542 -18.95 24.80 34.12
CA THR A 542 -19.61 24.96 32.81
C THR A 542 -18.57 24.92 31.69
N GLN A 543 -17.49 25.68 31.82
CA GLN A 543 -16.42 25.73 30.80
C GLN A 543 -15.80 24.35 30.56
N TYR A 544 -15.53 23.56 31.60
CA TYR A 544 -14.93 22.24 31.45
C TYR A 544 -15.88 21.24 30.80
N ILE A 545 -17.15 21.24 31.18
CA ILE A 545 -18.14 20.36 30.54
C ILE A 545 -18.33 20.72 29.06
N ASP A 546 -18.36 21.99 28.72
CA ASP A 546 -18.48 22.44 27.32
C ASP A 546 -17.23 22.07 26.52
N ALA A 547 -16.02 22.25 27.08
CA ALA A 547 -14.76 21.84 26.45
C ALA A 547 -14.68 20.32 26.21
N LEU A 548 -15.06 19.50 27.21
CA LEU A 548 -15.09 18.06 27.10
C LEU A 548 -16.10 17.57 26.03
N ARG A 549 -17.28 18.21 25.99
CA ARG A 549 -18.28 17.90 24.96
C ARG A 549 -17.78 18.27 23.56
N LEU A 550 -17.21 19.47 23.41
CA LEU A 550 -16.65 19.92 22.14
C LEU A 550 -15.48 19.02 21.70
N GLY A 551 -14.66 18.55 22.66
CA GLY A 551 -13.57 17.63 22.37
C GLY A 551 -14.03 16.35 21.68
N LEU A 552 -15.17 15.77 22.10
CA LEU A 552 -15.69 14.54 21.49
C LEU A 552 -16.05 14.69 20.00
N THR A 553 -16.41 15.89 19.56
CA THR A 553 -16.82 16.15 18.17
C THR A 553 -15.68 16.62 17.26
N ARG A 554 -14.45 16.62 17.76
CA ARG A 554 -13.27 17.02 16.99
C ARG A 554 -12.57 15.84 16.36
N SER A 555 -11.69 16.14 15.40
CA SER A 555 -10.76 15.20 14.81
C SER A 555 -9.83 14.57 15.86
N SER A 556 -9.41 13.34 15.62
CA SER A 556 -8.34 12.69 16.38
C SER A 556 -6.94 13.27 16.09
N TYR A 557 -6.79 14.02 14.99
CA TYR A 557 -5.55 14.66 14.58
C TYR A 557 -5.37 16.05 15.18
N LEU A 558 -4.16 16.61 15.06
CA LEU A 558 -3.88 17.97 15.52
C LEU A 558 -4.67 18.98 14.67
N THR A 559 -5.35 19.90 15.32
CA THR A 559 -6.00 21.04 14.65
C THR A 559 -5.09 22.24 14.72
N PRO A 560 -4.92 23.02 13.63
CA PRO A 560 -4.11 24.23 13.59
C PRO A 560 -4.49 25.28 14.60
#